data_d75f0af3aa5a7e11fd8fc661d04f6ec3
#
_entry.id   d75f0af3aa5a7e11fd8fc661d04f6ec3
#
_cell.length_a   1.000
_cell.length_b   1.000
_cell.length_c   1.000
_cell.angle_alpha   90.00
_cell.angle_beta   90.00
_cell.angle_gamma   90.00
#
_symmetry.space_group_name_H-M   'P 1'
#
loop_
_entity.id
_entity.type
_entity.pdbx_description
1 polymer ?
#
loop_
_entity_poly.entity_id
_entity_poly.type
_entity_poly.pdbx_seq_one_letter_code
_entity_poly.pdbx_strand_id
1 'polypeptide(L)'
;MKDLFGLAQQCQNDLLSVGIRCGNVRAWSVNSRAKARWGLCKKVGRNIYDIQIAEALLQDNVSDQAAKDTIAHELIHTVPGCFSHTGKWKQLADRVNQLLPQYQNKVKSSFEEKGIEDKRPVPECRYLLKCQRCGKEIHRQKKSIVVEHPEHYRCTCGGRLVRIK
;
A
#
# COMPACT_ATOMS: atom_id res chain seq x y z
N MET A 1 9.78 -20.23 5.24
CA MET A 1 9.68 -18.75 5.18
C MET A 1 10.89 -18.22 4.41
N LYS A 2 10.65 -17.30 3.48
CA LYS A 2 11.67 -16.73 2.58
C LYS A 2 12.75 -15.95 3.35
N ASP A 3 13.95 -15.91 2.75
CA ASP A 3 15.05 -15.09 3.25
C ASP A 3 14.84 -13.60 2.92
N LEU A 4 14.41 -12.83 3.92
CA LEU A 4 14.22 -11.39 3.78
C LEU A 4 15.51 -10.65 3.40
N PHE A 5 16.65 -11.06 3.98
CA PHE A 5 17.92 -10.37 3.73
C PHE A 5 18.43 -10.60 2.31
N GLY A 6 18.33 -11.85 1.81
CA GLY A 6 18.66 -12.17 0.43
C GLY A 6 17.81 -11.42 -0.58
N LEU A 7 16.47 -11.35 -0.35
CA LEU A 7 15.54 -10.57 -1.18
C LEU A 7 15.84 -9.06 -1.12
N ALA A 8 16.15 -8.54 0.06
CA ALA A 8 16.49 -7.12 0.23
C ALA A 8 17.78 -6.75 -0.51
N GLN A 9 18.81 -7.59 -0.44
CA GLN A 9 20.07 -7.39 -1.15
C GLN A 9 19.86 -7.39 -2.67
N GLN A 10 19.05 -8.32 -3.18
CA GLN A 10 18.70 -8.35 -4.61
C GLN A 10 18.00 -7.05 -5.03
N CYS A 11 16.98 -6.60 -4.27
CA CYS A 11 16.29 -5.36 -4.57
C CYS A 11 17.20 -4.15 -4.53
N GLN A 12 18.14 -4.07 -3.59
CA GLN A 12 19.13 -2.99 -3.52
C GLN A 12 20.02 -2.96 -4.77
N ASN A 13 20.49 -4.12 -5.21
CA ASN A 13 21.31 -4.26 -6.42
C ASN A 13 20.51 -3.88 -7.68
N ASP A 14 19.26 -4.32 -7.78
CA ASP A 14 18.37 -4.00 -8.89
C ASP A 14 18.12 -2.49 -8.98
N LEU A 15 17.81 -1.84 -7.86
CA LEU A 15 17.62 -0.39 -7.81
C LEU A 15 18.90 0.38 -8.17
N LEU A 16 20.05 -0.10 -7.69
CA LEU A 16 21.35 0.50 -8.02
C LEU A 16 21.66 0.38 -9.52
N SER A 17 21.32 -0.73 -10.16
CA SER A 17 21.56 -0.96 -11.60
C SER A 17 20.81 0.06 -12.49
N VAL A 18 19.69 0.58 -12.02
CA VAL A 18 18.93 1.65 -12.70
C VAL A 18 19.24 3.06 -12.16
N GLY A 19 20.35 3.20 -11.41
CA GLY A 19 20.88 4.47 -10.92
C GLY A 19 20.16 5.03 -9.69
N ILE A 20 19.40 4.19 -8.94
CA ILE A 20 18.72 4.61 -7.72
C ILE A 20 19.57 4.19 -6.50
N ARG A 21 20.13 5.19 -5.82
CA ARG A 21 20.91 4.98 -4.60
C ARG A 21 20.02 5.16 -3.38
N CYS A 22 19.73 4.05 -2.70
CA CYS A 22 18.96 4.01 -1.46
C CYS A 22 19.76 4.57 -0.28
N GLY A 23 19.06 5.01 0.76
CA GLY A 23 19.64 5.37 2.04
C GLY A 23 20.17 4.15 2.80
N ASN A 24 20.84 4.39 3.93
CA ASN A 24 21.38 3.34 4.77
C ASN A 24 20.27 2.65 5.57
N VAL A 25 19.99 1.39 5.26
CA VAL A 25 19.05 0.58 6.03
C VAL A 25 19.82 -0.11 7.15
N ARG A 26 19.61 0.35 8.39
CA ARG A 26 20.25 -0.16 9.61
C ARG A 26 19.70 -1.53 10.00
N ALA A 27 18.37 -1.70 9.89
CA ALA A 27 17.70 -2.92 10.32
C ALA A 27 16.56 -3.31 9.39
N TRP A 28 16.49 -4.61 9.12
CA TRP A 28 15.36 -5.27 8.48
C TRP A 28 14.65 -6.14 9.52
N SER A 29 13.33 -6.11 9.52
CA SER A 29 12.54 -6.93 10.44
C SER A 29 11.26 -7.44 9.82
N VAL A 30 10.78 -8.58 10.32
CA VAL A 30 9.51 -9.18 9.91
C VAL A 30 8.43 -8.73 10.88
N ASN A 31 7.28 -8.31 10.35
CA ASN A 31 6.13 -7.91 11.16
C ASN A 31 5.01 -8.96 11.05
N SER A 32 4.93 -9.82 12.08
CA SER A 32 3.90 -10.88 12.18
C SER A 32 2.51 -10.35 12.54
N ARG A 33 2.39 -9.10 13.02
CA ARG A 33 1.12 -8.48 13.41
C ARG A 33 0.49 -7.64 12.31
N ALA A 34 1.17 -7.49 11.18
CA ALA A 34 0.67 -6.68 10.07
C ALA A 34 -0.56 -7.32 9.41
N LYS A 35 -1.73 -6.65 9.48
CA LYS A 35 -2.99 -7.15 8.90
C LYS A 35 -3.37 -6.50 7.57
N ALA A 36 -2.82 -5.32 7.25
CA ALA A 36 -3.21 -4.55 6.07
C ALA A 36 -2.08 -3.71 5.47
N ARG A 37 -0.93 -3.64 6.15
CA ARG A 37 0.25 -2.91 5.68
C ARG A 37 1.34 -3.91 5.33
N TRP A 38 1.80 -3.86 4.08
CA TRP A 38 2.78 -4.80 3.55
C TRP A 38 4.21 -4.47 3.96
N GLY A 39 4.54 -3.18 4.06
CA GLY A 39 5.84 -2.69 4.46
C GLY A 39 5.75 -1.43 5.32
N LEU A 40 6.86 -1.05 5.94
CA LEU A 40 7.04 0.20 6.66
C LEU A 40 8.50 0.61 6.63
N CYS A 41 8.79 1.78 6.07
CA CYS A 41 10.06 2.45 6.20
C CYS A 41 10.00 3.49 7.34
N LYS A 42 10.85 3.33 8.36
CA LYS A 42 10.98 4.25 9.50
C LYS A 42 12.32 4.95 9.45
N LYS A 43 12.31 6.28 9.38
CA LYS A 43 13.53 7.08 9.51
C LYS A 43 13.94 7.14 10.98
N VAL A 44 15.17 6.74 11.29
CA VAL A 44 15.70 6.67 12.65
C VAL A 44 16.92 7.58 12.86
N GLY A 45 17.43 8.20 11.79
CA GLY A 45 18.53 9.14 11.83
C GLY A 45 18.72 9.86 10.50
N ARG A 46 19.79 10.65 10.39
CA ARG A 46 20.14 11.31 9.12
C ARG A 46 20.57 10.23 8.11
N ASN A 47 19.75 10.01 7.09
CA ASN A 47 19.93 8.98 6.06
C ASN A 47 20.05 7.53 6.62
N ILE A 48 19.41 7.26 7.78
CA ILE A 48 19.39 5.95 8.43
C ILE A 48 17.94 5.54 8.62
N TYR A 49 17.63 4.30 8.20
CA TYR A 49 16.26 3.78 8.15
C TYR A 49 16.18 2.36 8.72
N ASP A 50 15.05 2.04 9.33
CA ASP A 50 14.63 0.68 9.64
C ASP A 50 13.46 0.32 8.72
N ILE A 51 13.49 -0.88 8.14
CA ILE A 51 12.43 -1.37 7.26
C ILE A 51 11.81 -2.63 7.87
N GLN A 52 10.47 -2.67 7.86
CA GLN A 52 9.70 -3.83 8.27
C GLN A 52 8.91 -4.36 7.07
N ILE A 53 8.87 -5.69 6.91
CA ILE A 53 8.08 -6.37 5.88
C ILE A 53 7.07 -7.29 6.57
N ALA A 54 5.83 -7.32 6.08
CA ALA A 54 4.80 -8.20 6.61
C ALA A 54 5.19 -9.67 6.42
N GLU A 55 5.05 -10.48 7.47
CA GLU A 55 5.34 -11.91 7.45
C GLU A 55 4.57 -12.64 6.34
N ALA A 56 3.33 -12.21 6.08
CA ALA A 56 2.49 -12.79 5.05
C ALA A 56 3.13 -12.78 3.65
N LEU A 57 3.98 -11.80 3.32
CA LEU A 57 4.70 -11.72 2.05
C LEU A 57 5.87 -12.71 1.96
N LEU A 58 6.36 -13.19 3.11
CA LEU A 58 7.52 -14.07 3.22
C LEU A 58 7.14 -15.55 3.33
N GLN A 59 5.86 -15.88 3.23
CA GLN A 59 5.38 -17.27 3.21
C GLN A 59 5.76 -17.97 1.90
N ASP A 60 6.04 -19.26 1.95
CA ASP A 60 6.54 -20.03 0.79
C ASP A 60 5.51 -20.13 -0.35
N ASN A 61 4.23 -20.01 -0.03
CA ASN A 61 3.11 -20.01 -1.00
C ASN A 61 2.87 -18.66 -1.69
N VAL A 62 3.56 -17.60 -1.29
CA VAL A 62 3.50 -16.27 -1.93
C VAL A 62 4.67 -16.13 -2.90
N SER A 63 4.52 -15.43 -4.02
CA SER A 63 5.62 -15.23 -4.97
C SER A 63 6.73 -14.37 -4.37
N ASP A 64 7.99 -14.60 -4.76
CA ASP A 64 9.12 -13.74 -4.39
C ASP A 64 8.90 -12.31 -4.89
N GLN A 65 8.27 -12.17 -6.05
CA GLN A 65 8.01 -10.87 -6.66
C GLN A 65 7.09 -10.01 -5.81
N ALA A 66 6.07 -10.59 -5.15
CA ALA A 66 5.20 -9.86 -4.24
C ALA A 66 5.96 -9.25 -3.05
N ALA A 67 6.95 -9.97 -2.51
CA ALA A 67 7.85 -9.47 -1.48
C ALA A 67 8.80 -8.40 -2.04
N LYS A 68 9.45 -8.66 -3.19
CA LYS A 68 10.39 -7.74 -3.84
C LYS A 68 9.75 -6.40 -4.20
N ASP A 69 8.52 -6.39 -4.73
CA ASP A 69 7.79 -5.15 -5.00
C ASP A 69 7.61 -4.29 -3.74
N THR A 70 7.33 -4.94 -2.61
CA THR A 70 7.16 -4.22 -1.34
C THR A 70 8.51 -3.76 -0.80
N ILE A 71 9.55 -4.59 -0.88
CA ILE A 71 10.91 -4.23 -0.46
C ILE A 71 11.42 -3.05 -1.28
N ALA A 72 11.27 -3.07 -2.60
CA ALA A 72 11.65 -1.96 -3.49
C ALA A 72 10.86 -0.68 -3.17
N HIS A 73 9.55 -0.78 -2.90
CA HIS A 73 8.71 0.32 -2.45
C HIS A 73 9.28 0.99 -1.19
N GLU A 74 9.62 0.21 -0.16
CA GLU A 74 10.17 0.73 1.09
C GLU A 74 11.61 1.28 0.90
N LEU A 75 12.40 0.68 0.01
CA LEU A 75 13.72 1.18 -0.35
C LEU A 75 13.65 2.55 -1.05
N ILE A 76 12.68 2.78 -1.94
CA ILE A 76 12.47 4.09 -2.58
C ILE A 76 12.17 5.16 -1.53
N HIS A 77 11.48 4.83 -0.42
CA HIS A 77 11.25 5.77 0.68
C HIS A 77 12.55 6.23 1.37
N THR A 78 13.63 5.47 1.27
CA THR A 78 14.93 5.85 1.84
C THR A 78 15.69 6.88 0.99
N VAL A 79 15.28 7.10 -0.27
CA VAL A 79 15.91 8.09 -1.15
C VAL A 79 15.56 9.51 -0.67
N PRO A 80 16.53 10.45 -0.62
CA PRO A 80 16.27 11.81 -0.17
C PRO A 80 15.12 12.48 -0.93
N GLY A 81 14.13 12.99 -0.20
CA GLY A 81 12.92 13.61 -0.76
C GLY A 81 11.81 12.64 -1.19
N CYS A 82 11.95 11.32 -0.93
CA CYS A 82 10.98 10.29 -1.29
C CYS A 82 10.29 9.65 -0.07
N PHE A 83 10.37 10.26 1.12
CA PHE A 83 9.79 9.67 2.35
C PHE A 83 8.24 9.59 2.33
N SER A 84 7.59 10.34 1.47
CA SER A 84 6.16 10.26 1.21
C SER A 84 5.89 9.99 -0.27
N HIS A 85 4.71 9.46 -0.61
CA HIS A 85 4.29 9.14 -1.99
C HIS A 85 4.00 10.42 -2.82
N THR A 86 4.90 11.40 -2.77
CA THR A 86 4.85 12.64 -3.55
C THR A 86 5.38 12.44 -4.98
N GLY A 87 5.43 13.54 -5.76
CA GLY A 87 5.87 13.51 -7.16
C GLY A 87 7.21 12.80 -7.37
N LYS A 88 8.23 13.09 -6.52
CA LYS A 88 9.56 12.48 -6.65
C LYS A 88 9.53 10.95 -6.41
N TRP A 89 8.79 10.48 -5.38
CA TRP A 89 8.64 9.06 -5.13
C TRP A 89 7.98 8.36 -6.34
N LYS A 90 6.89 8.94 -6.86
CA LYS A 90 6.17 8.41 -8.02
C LYS A 90 7.08 8.33 -9.26
N GLN A 91 7.84 9.39 -9.54
CA GLN A 91 8.80 9.39 -10.66
C GLN A 91 9.83 8.26 -10.55
N LEU A 92 10.35 7.99 -9.34
CA LEU A 92 11.29 6.88 -9.13
C LEU A 92 10.59 5.53 -9.24
N ALA A 93 9.39 5.37 -8.69
CA ALA A 93 8.61 4.14 -8.82
C ALA A 93 8.29 3.82 -10.28
N ASP A 94 7.85 4.82 -11.06
CA ASP A 94 7.57 4.67 -12.49
C ASP A 94 8.86 4.32 -13.27
N ARG A 95 9.99 4.95 -12.94
CA ARG A 95 11.30 4.63 -13.53
C ARG A 95 11.71 3.19 -13.26
N VAL A 96 11.54 2.70 -12.02
CA VAL A 96 11.82 1.31 -11.67
C VAL A 96 10.93 0.37 -12.49
N ASN A 97 9.63 0.63 -12.53
CA ASN A 97 8.67 -0.20 -13.27
C ASN A 97 8.95 -0.24 -14.79
N GLN A 98 9.50 0.84 -15.35
CA GLN A 98 9.89 0.92 -16.77
C GLN A 98 11.19 0.17 -17.08
N LEU A 99 12.21 0.34 -16.25
CA LEU A 99 13.55 -0.22 -16.49
C LEU A 99 13.70 -1.65 -15.97
N LEU A 100 12.90 -2.03 -14.99
CA LEU A 100 12.86 -3.34 -14.37
C LEU A 100 11.41 -3.85 -14.39
N PRO A 101 10.92 -4.36 -15.53
CA PRO A 101 9.49 -4.66 -15.73
C PRO A 101 8.95 -5.77 -14.82
N GLN A 102 9.81 -6.52 -14.12
CA GLN A 102 9.41 -7.45 -13.10
C GLN A 102 8.85 -6.75 -11.85
N TYR A 103 9.18 -5.48 -11.60
CA TYR A 103 8.67 -4.72 -10.45
C TYR A 103 7.35 -4.02 -10.75
N GLN A 104 6.48 -3.98 -9.74
CA GLN A 104 5.21 -3.26 -9.76
C GLN A 104 5.10 -2.34 -8.53
N ASN A 105 5.90 -1.27 -8.51
CA ASN A 105 5.86 -0.29 -7.42
C ASN A 105 4.62 0.59 -7.55
N LYS A 106 3.65 0.39 -6.66
CA LYS A 106 2.40 1.15 -6.57
C LYS A 106 2.27 1.78 -5.19
N VAL A 107 1.56 2.89 -5.10
CA VAL A 107 1.26 3.55 -3.80
C VAL A 107 0.45 2.63 -2.89
N LYS A 108 -0.43 1.81 -3.47
CA LYS A 108 -1.24 0.80 -2.76
C LYS A 108 -1.30 -0.46 -3.58
N SER A 109 -1.23 -1.60 -2.92
CA SER A 109 -1.46 -2.91 -3.51
C SER A 109 -2.52 -3.66 -2.71
N SER A 110 -3.42 -4.36 -3.41
CA SER A 110 -4.44 -5.20 -2.79
C SER A 110 -3.86 -6.54 -2.32
N PHE A 111 -4.65 -7.31 -1.57
CA PHE A 111 -4.32 -8.68 -1.18
C PHE A 111 -4.23 -9.59 -2.40
N GLU A 112 -5.16 -9.46 -3.33
CA GLU A 112 -5.21 -10.22 -4.58
C GLU A 112 -3.96 -9.99 -5.44
N GLU A 113 -3.53 -8.73 -5.62
CA GLU A 113 -2.29 -8.39 -6.35
C GLU A 113 -1.04 -9.00 -5.72
N LYS A 114 -1.07 -9.28 -4.41
CA LYS A 114 0.02 -9.96 -3.69
C LYS A 114 -0.12 -11.48 -3.65
N GLY A 115 -1.20 -12.03 -4.21
CA GLY A 115 -1.50 -13.46 -4.17
C GLY A 115 -1.79 -13.97 -2.75
N ILE A 116 -2.33 -13.11 -1.89
CA ILE A 116 -2.61 -13.40 -0.48
C ILE A 116 -4.14 -13.33 -0.27
N GLU A 117 -4.69 -14.33 0.40
CA GLU A 117 -6.10 -14.32 0.79
C GLU A 117 -6.38 -13.24 1.85
N ASP A 118 -7.38 -12.40 1.61
CA ASP A 118 -7.82 -11.40 2.58
C ASP A 118 -8.73 -12.05 3.64
N LYS A 119 -8.12 -12.46 4.76
CA LYS A 119 -8.83 -13.07 5.91
C LYS A 119 -9.41 -12.04 6.88
N ARG A 120 -9.38 -10.75 6.55
CA ARG A 120 -9.96 -9.74 7.41
C ARG A 120 -11.47 -9.88 7.42
N PRO A 121 -12.12 -9.78 8.60
CA PRO A 121 -13.58 -9.77 8.64
C PRO A 121 -14.09 -8.58 7.82
N VAL A 122 -15.06 -8.85 6.97
CA VAL A 122 -15.79 -7.79 6.26
C VAL A 122 -16.49 -6.93 7.32
N PRO A 123 -16.14 -5.65 7.46
CA PRO A 123 -16.74 -4.84 8.50
C PRO A 123 -18.24 -4.67 8.23
N GLU A 124 -19.05 -4.89 9.25
CA GLU A 124 -20.50 -4.68 9.14
C GLU A 124 -20.80 -3.25 8.69
N CYS A 125 -21.70 -3.11 7.73
CA CYS A 125 -22.15 -1.80 7.27
C CYS A 125 -22.92 -1.11 8.39
N ARG A 126 -22.32 -0.06 8.98
CA ARG A 126 -22.96 0.73 10.05
C ARG A 126 -23.98 1.73 9.53
N TYR A 127 -23.72 2.27 8.34
CA TYR A 127 -24.56 3.29 7.73
C TYR A 127 -24.78 3.00 6.25
N LEU A 128 -26.02 3.04 5.83
CA LEU A 128 -26.45 2.83 4.45
C LEU A 128 -27.10 4.08 3.92
N LEU A 129 -26.56 4.62 2.84
CA LEU A 129 -27.19 5.71 2.08
C LEU A 129 -27.71 5.13 0.75
N LYS A 130 -28.84 5.65 0.28
CA LYS A 130 -29.44 5.25 -0.99
C LYS A 130 -29.76 6.45 -1.84
N CYS A 131 -29.49 6.35 -3.13
CA CYS A 131 -29.90 7.37 -4.10
C CYS A 131 -31.36 7.19 -4.45
N GLN A 132 -32.17 8.26 -4.29
CA GLN A 132 -33.58 8.23 -4.64
C GLN A 132 -33.86 8.13 -6.14
N ARG A 133 -32.87 8.51 -7.00
CA ARG A 133 -33.06 8.49 -8.45
C ARG A 133 -32.62 7.17 -9.09
N CYS A 134 -31.43 6.67 -8.79
CA CYS A 134 -30.85 5.48 -9.45
C CYS A 134 -30.80 4.24 -8.55
N GLY A 135 -31.24 4.34 -7.29
CA GLY A 135 -31.24 3.24 -6.34
C GLY A 135 -29.86 2.83 -5.82
N LYS A 136 -28.77 3.43 -6.29
CA LYS A 136 -27.38 3.09 -5.87
C LYS A 136 -27.25 3.18 -4.36
N GLU A 137 -26.74 2.12 -3.76
CA GLU A 137 -26.43 2.04 -2.33
C GLU A 137 -24.97 2.40 -2.06
N ILE A 138 -24.75 3.14 -0.97
CA ILE A 138 -23.43 3.61 -0.54
C ILE A 138 -23.25 3.20 0.91
N HIS A 139 -22.37 2.22 1.13
CA HIS A 139 -22.04 1.70 2.44
C HIS A 139 -20.97 2.54 3.12
N ARG A 140 -21.16 2.86 4.40
CA ARG A 140 -20.21 3.63 5.23
C ARG A 140 -19.98 2.96 6.56
N GLN A 141 -18.71 2.98 7.02
CA GLN A 141 -18.29 2.40 8.30
C GLN A 141 -18.21 3.47 9.40
N LYS A 142 -17.97 4.71 9.02
CA LYS A 142 -17.82 5.84 9.94
C LYS A 142 -18.93 6.84 9.73
N LYS A 143 -19.37 7.44 10.82
CA LYS A 143 -20.24 8.58 10.81
C LYS A 143 -19.47 9.78 10.24
N SER A 144 -19.77 10.13 9.02
CA SER A 144 -19.16 11.25 8.30
C SER A 144 -20.23 12.29 7.98
N ILE A 145 -19.83 13.48 7.61
CA ILE A 145 -20.76 14.57 7.28
C ILE A 145 -21.79 14.17 6.20
N VAL A 146 -21.39 13.30 5.25
CA VAL A 146 -22.31 12.74 4.23
C VAL A 146 -23.37 11.82 4.85
N VAL A 147 -23.04 11.14 5.95
CA VAL A 147 -23.99 10.28 6.69
C VAL A 147 -24.90 11.12 7.59
N GLU A 148 -24.38 12.21 8.15
CA GLU A 148 -25.15 13.11 9.01
C GLU A 148 -26.11 13.99 8.21
N HIS A 149 -25.64 14.49 7.06
CA HIS A 149 -26.34 15.44 6.22
C HIS A 149 -26.39 14.96 4.76
N PRO A 150 -27.02 13.81 4.45
CA PRO A 150 -27.07 13.25 3.10
C PRO A 150 -27.79 14.17 2.11
N GLU A 151 -28.68 15.00 2.59
CA GLU A 151 -29.45 15.99 1.80
C GLU A 151 -28.56 17.04 1.11
N HIS A 152 -27.39 17.34 1.66
CA HIS A 152 -26.42 18.27 1.09
C HIS A 152 -25.59 17.67 -0.05
N TYR A 153 -25.70 16.36 -0.27
CA TYR A 153 -24.89 15.64 -1.25
C TYR A 153 -25.75 15.05 -2.36
N ARG A 154 -25.10 14.81 -3.50
CA ARG A 154 -25.73 14.20 -4.67
C ARG A 154 -24.99 12.95 -5.08
N CYS A 155 -25.75 12.00 -5.59
CA CYS A 155 -25.21 10.83 -6.28
C CYS A 155 -24.53 11.26 -7.59
N THR A 156 -23.65 10.43 -8.13
CA THR A 156 -23.04 10.66 -9.45
C THR A 156 -24.07 10.84 -10.58
N CYS A 157 -25.29 10.32 -10.42
CA CYS A 157 -26.41 10.53 -11.34
C CYS A 157 -27.18 11.84 -11.09
N GLY A 158 -26.76 12.69 -10.13
CA GLY A 158 -27.43 13.92 -9.72
C GLY A 158 -28.61 13.73 -8.72
N GLY A 159 -28.99 12.48 -8.42
CA GLY A 159 -30.09 12.18 -7.49
C GLY A 159 -29.75 12.50 -6.03
N ARG A 160 -30.80 12.78 -5.23
CA ARG A 160 -30.66 13.02 -3.78
C ARG A 160 -30.26 11.73 -3.06
N LEU A 161 -29.42 11.88 -2.04
CA LEU A 161 -29.06 10.78 -1.12
C LEU A 161 -29.96 10.84 0.11
N VAL A 162 -30.38 9.66 0.57
CA VAL A 162 -31.11 9.48 1.84
C VAL A 162 -30.40 8.42 2.67
N ARG A 163 -30.42 8.58 3.99
CA ARG A 163 -29.91 7.58 4.92
C ARG A 163 -31.00 6.54 5.18
N ILE A 164 -30.63 5.25 5.04
CA ILE A 164 -31.52 4.10 5.28
C ILE A 164 -31.21 3.45 6.65
N LYS A 165 -29.88 3.39 7.00
CA LYS A 165 -29.40 2.83 8.29
C LYS A 165 -28.32 3.74 8.88
#